data_c22b50d9881cb9c90a37f79ba46f0fe0
#
_entry.id   c22b50d9881cb9c90a37f79ba46f0fe0
#
_cell.length_a   1.000
_cell.length_b   1.000
_cell.length_c   1.000
_cell.angle_alpha   90.00
_cell.angle_beta   90.00
_cell.angle_gamma   90.00
#
_symmetry.space_group_name_H-M   'P 1'
#
loop_
_entity.id
_entity.type
_entity.pdbx_description
1 polymer ?
#
loop_
_entity_poly.entity_id
_entity_poly.type
_entity_poly.pdbx_seq_one_letter_code
_entity_poly.pdbx_strand_id
1 'polypeptide(L)'
;MVDTAIIGAGPYGLSLAAHLAAAGMDFRIFGSPLASWRAHMPKGMQLKSDGFASNISSPDPRSTLKYWCAQRRIPYDDNHLPVSLSTFLDYSAWFQERYVPMLEDSQVVSLARSARGFSLWLEDGEMVEAQRVVLAVGITWFKHSPKALADLPPELASHTYDHQDLSRFAGRKLLVLGAGSSAVDTAVLAGEAGADVTLLARVPAIEYHTMPDPDDMSWLKAITHPSSGIGPGWRSFMCSNAPRLFRRMPAPLRLRATRRHLGPAPGWFMRGRLTATTHLSQTIESAKSYGGGVLLTSRGDDGRVVQVVADHVVAGTGYRADLRRLPFLESSLREEIAQIEHTPHLTDHFETSVTGLYVTGPLAANAFGPLMRFMVGAEYAAPRLTAHLARARVKAVAWKGSPLSPAGGKALRQGLP
;
A
#
# COMPACT_ATOMS: atom_id res chain seq x y z
N MET A 1 4.05 -20.95 -20.16
CA MET A 1 4.24 -19.48 -20.12
C MET A 1 2.86 -18.85 -20.05
N VAL A 2 2.60 -18.08 -19.03
CA VAL A 2 1.30 -17.37 -18.82
C VAL A 2 1.32 -16.00 -19.50
N ASP A 3 0.16 -15.50 -19.92
CA ASP A 3 0.10 -14.16 -20.51
C ASP A 3 0.39 -13.06 -19.46
N THR A 4 -0.26 -13.11 -18.29
CA THR A 4 -0.08 -12.11 -17.23
C THR A 4 0.09 -12.78 -15.86
N ALA A 5 1.14 -12.43 -15.13
CA ALA A 5 1.33 -12.79 -13.73
C ALA A 5 1.04 -11.58 -12.82
N ILE A 6 0.22 -11.75 -11.78
CA ILE A 6 -0.07 -10.72 -10.78
C ILE A 6 0.66 -11.09 -9.50
N ILE A 7 1.49 -10.19 -8.98
CA ILE A 7 2.22 -10.36 -7.72
C ILE A 7 1.53 -9.52 -6.64
N GLY A 8 0.88 -10.20 -5.70
CA GLY A 8 0.17 -9.60 -4.57
C GLY A 8 -1.34 -9.82 -4.63
N ALA A 9 -1.89 -10.42 -3.56
CA ALA A 9 -3.29 -10.79 -3.39
C ALA A 9 -4.05 -9.85 -2.43
N GLY A 10 -3.69 -8.57 -2.42
CA GLY A 10 -4.42 -7.49 -1.76
C GLY A 10 -5.56 -6.93 -2.62
N PRO A 11 -6.24 -5.84 -2.17
CA PRO A 11 -7.39 -5.27 -2.88
C PRO A 11 -7.11 -4.94 -4.35
N TYR A 12 -5.92 -4.45 -4.71
CA TYR A 12 -5.54 -4.17 -6.10
C TYR A 12 -5.36 -5.43 -6.93
N GLY A 13 -4.67 -6.44 -6.39
CA GLY A 13 -4.45 -7.71 -7.10
C GLY A 13 -5.74 -8.48 -7.30
N LEU A 14 -6.56 -8.62 -6.26
CA LEU A 14 -7.87 -9.28 -6.33
C LEU A 14 -8.81 -8.56 -7.30
N SER A 15 -8.84 -7.22 -7.27
CA SER A 15 -9.66 -6.46 -8.22
C SER A 15 -9.21 -6.69 -9.66
N LEU A 16 -7.91 -6.61 -9.93
CA LEU A 16 -7.40 -6.86 -11.28
C LEU A 16 -7.70 -8.28 -11.74
N ALA A 17 -7.46 -9.28 -10.89
CA ALA A 17 -7.75 -10.68 -11.21
C ALA A 17 -9.22 -10.92 -11.54
N ALA A 18 -10.15 -10.34 -10.77
CA ALA A 18 -11.59 -10.43 -11.03
C ALA A 18 -11.98 -9.80 -12.38
N HIS A 19 -11.36 -8.66 -12.74
CA HIS A 19 -11.58 -8.05 -14.06
C HIS A 19 -10.98 -8.84 -15.22
N LEU A 20 -9.77 -9.41 -15.04
CA LEU A 20 -9.13 -10.27 -16.05
C LEU A 20 -9.93 -11.58 -16.25
N ALA A 21 -10.38 -12.20 -15.17
CA ALA A 21 -11.23 -13.41 -15.22
C ALA A 21 -12.54 -13.15 -15.99
N ALA A 22 -13.22 -12.03 -15.69
CA ALA A 22 -14.43 -11.65 -16.38
C ALA A 22 -14.19 -11.32 -17.88
N ALA A 23 -12.98 -10.88 -18.23
CA ALA A 23 -12.58 -10.65 -19.62
C ALA A 23 -12.07 -11.92 -20.34
N GLY A 24 -12.06 -13.08 -19.68
CA GLY A 24 -11.58 -14.36 -20.25
C GLY A 24 -10.08 -14.35 -20.58
N MET A 25 -9.29 -13.59 -19.85
CA MET A 25 -7.84 -13.49 -20.07
C MET A 25 -7.08 -14.60 -19.34
N ASP A 26 -5.96 -15.02 -19.94
CA ASP A 26 -5.01 -15.95 -19.30
C ASP A 26 -4.14 -15.22 -18.29
N PHE A 27 -4.19 -15.62 -17.01
CA PHE A 27 -3.37 -15.05 -15.94
C PHE A 27 -3.21 -16.02 -14.77
N ARG A 28 -2.15 -15.76 -13.98
CA ARG A 28 -1.97 -16.36 -12.64
C ARG A 28 -1.81 -15.22 -11.62
N ILE A 29 -2.27 -15.42 -10.41
CA ILE A 29 -2.13 -14.46 -9.30
C ILE A 29 -1.51 -15.17 -8.10
N PHE A 30 -0.47 -14.54 -7.53
CA PHE A 30 0.36 -15.09 -6.46
C PHE A 30 0.34 -14.21 -5.22
N GLY A 31 0.31 -14.84 -4.05
CA GLY A 31 0.43 -14.22 -2.74
C GLY A 31 -0.68 -14.60 -1.78
N SER A 32 -0.41 -14.48 -0.49
CA SER A 32 -1.40 -14.79 0.54
C SER A 32 -2.54 -13.77 0.54
N PRO A 33 -3.81 -14.25 0.45
CA PRO A 33 -4.96 -13.37 0.33
C PRO A 33 -5.09 -12.43 1.51
N LEU A 34 -5.09 -11.11 1.23
CA LEU A 34 -5.22 -10.06 2.24
C LEU A 34 -4.19 -10.16 3.39
N ALA A 35 -2.99 -10.72 3.17
CA ALA A 35 -1.99 -10.96 4.21
C ALA A 35 -1.74 -9.73 5.10
N SER A 36 -1.52 -8.56 4.51
CA SER A 36 -1.31 -7.32 5.28
C SER A 36 -2.50 -6.96 6.19
N TRP A 37 -3.71 -7.26 5.77
CA TRP A 37 -4.92 -6.99 6.55
C TRP A 37 -5.13 -8.02 7.66
N ARG A 38 -4.85 -9.29 7.37
CA ARG A 38 -5.03 -10.41 8.30
C ARG A 38 -3.98 -10.43 9.41
N ALA A 39 -2.72 -10.14 9.09
CA ALA A 39 -1.59 -10.32 10.00
C ALA A 39 -1.03 -9.03 10.59
N HIS A 40 -1.31 -7.87 9.99
CA HIS A 40 -0.61 -6.62 10.31
C HIS A 40 -1.54 -5.44 10.65
N MET A 41 -2.85 -5.62 10.54
CA MET A 41 -3.81 -4.63 11.02
C MET A 41 -4.29 -5.03 12.42
N PRO A 42 -4.38 -4.09 13.37
CA PRO A 42 -4.70 -4.43 14.74
C PRO A 42 -6.14 -4.94 14.89
N LYS A 43 -6.31 -5.99 15.69
CA LYS A 43 -7.64 -6.49 16.07
C LYS A 43 -8.45 -5.37 16.70
N GLY A 44 -9.73 -5.26 16.32
CA GLY A 44 -10.60 -4.17 16.78
C GLY A 44 -10.50 -2.89 15.94
N MET A 45 -9.61 -2.83 14.95
CA MET A 45 -9.53 -1.70 14.02
C MET A 45 -10.84 -1.55 13.23
N GLN A 46 -11.20 -0.31 12.97
CA GLN A 46 -12.25 0.08 12.04
C GLN A 46 -11.60 0.75 10.81
N LEU A 47 -12.11 0.46 9.62
CA LEU A 47 -11.63 1.08 8.40
C LEU A 47 -11.92 2.58 8.43
N LYS A 48 -10.93 3.36 8.04
CA LYS A 48 -11.08 4.81 7.92
C LYS A 48 -11.87 5.22 6.67
N SER A 49 -11.86 4.37 5.64
CA SER A 49 -12.65 4.60 4.43
C SER A 49 -14.12 4.39 4.70
N ASP A 50 -14.93 5.24 4.09
CA ASP A 50 -16.38 5.08 4.08
C ASP A 50 -16.79 3.73 3.49
N GLY A 51 -17.99 3.25 3.84
CA GLY A 51 -18.49 1.95 3.38
C GLY A 51 -18.46 1.81 1.85
N PHE A 52 -18.94 2.84 1.13
CA PHE A 52 -18.97 2.84 -0.33
C PHE A 52 -17.55 2.81 -0.97
N ALA A 53 -16.53 3.28 -0.25
CA ALA A 53 -15.13 3.30 -0.70
C ALA A 53 -14.31 2.09 -0.20
N SER A 54 -14.96 1.10 0.40
CA SER A 54 -14.34 -0.10 0.99
C SER A 54 -14.60 -1.38 0.17
N ASN A 55 -14.81 -1.23 -1.14
CA ASN A 55 -15.04 -2.35 -2.05
C ASN A 55 -13.73 -2.92 -2.61
N ILE A 56 -13.77 -4.22 -2.94
CA ILE A 56 -12.87 -4.84 -3.92
C ILE A 56 -13.60 -4.80 -5.26
N SER A 57 -12.94 -4.29 -6.31
CA SER A 57 -13.58 -4.00 -7.60
C SER A 57 -13.76 -5.25 -8.46
N SER A 58 -14.96 -5.43 -9.03
CA SER A 58 -15.28 -6.43 -10.05
C SER A 58 -16.28 -5.86 -11.05
N PRO A 59 -16.38 -6.37 -12.28
CA PRO A 59 -17.45 -6.01 -13.21
C PRO A 59 -18.85 -6.39 -12.75
N ASP A 60 -18.99 -7.34 -11.83
CA ASP A 60 -20.28 -7.74 -11.26
C ASP A 60 -20.73 -6.74 -10.19
N PRO A 61 -21.88 -6.01 -10.37
CA PRO A 61 -22.38 -5.07 -9.38
C PRO A 61 -22.73 -5.71 -8.02
N ARG A 62 -22.89 -7.03 -7.97
CA ARG A 62 -23.14 -7.79 -6.74
C ARG A 62 -21.87 -8.08 -5.95
N SER A 63 -20.71 -7.64 -6.41
CA SER A 63 -19.43 -7.84 -5.73
C SER A 63 -19.17 -6.85 -4.59
N THR A 64 -20.04 -5.85 -4.38
CA THR A 64 -19.81 -4.77 -3.42
C THR A 64 -20.00 -5.22 -1.97
N LEU A 65 -19.30 -4.55 -1.05
CA LEU A 65 -19.47 -4.73 0.40
C LEU A 65 -20.92 -4.49 0.83
N LYS A 66 -21.57 -3.47 0.27
CA LYS A 66 -23.01 -3.17 0.50
C LYS A 66 -23.90 -4.37 0.17
N TYR A 67 -23.73 -4.95 -1.01
CA TYR A 67 -24.49 -6.13 -1.43
C TYR A 67 -24.23 -7.32 -0.49
N TRP A 68 -22.97 -7.60 -0.17
CA TRP A 68 -22.58 -8.69 0.70
C TRP A 68 -23.13 -8.54 2.12
N CYS A 69 -23.08 -7.35 2.72
CA CYS A 69 -23.67 -7.04 4.03
C CYS A 69 -25.19 -7.24 4.01
N ALA A 70 -25.87 -6.75 2.97
CA ALA A 70 -27.33 -6.90 2.84
C ALA A 70 -27.76 -8.37 2.81
N GLN A 71 -27.04 -9.22 2.07
CA GLN A 71 -27.34 -10.68 2.01
C GLN A 71 -27.16 -11.39 3.36
N ARG A 72 -26.32 -10.84 4.26
CA ARG A 72 -25.99 -11.42 5.58
C ARG A 72 -26.65 -10.70 6.74
N ARG A 73 -27.46 -9.67 6.45
CA ARG A 73 -28.09 -8.82 7.46
C ARG A 73 -27.08 -8.17 8.43
N ILE A 74 -25.87 -7.86 7.91
CA ILE A 74 -24.84 -7.14 8.65
C ILE A 74 -25.15 -5.65 8.53
N PRO A 75 -25.12 -4.87 9.62
CA PRO A 75 -25.29 -3.43 9.58
C PRO A 75 -24.27 -2.79 8.64
N TYR A 76 -24.74 -1.93 7.76
CA TYR A 76 -23.93 -1.22 6.78
C TYR A 76 -24.51 0.17 6.50
N ASP A 77 -23.64 1.15 6.39
CA ASP A 77 -23.96 2.48 5.88
C ASP A 77 -22.87 2.97 4.96
N ASP A 78 -23.22 3.72 3.93
CA ASP A 78 -22.26 4.22 2.95
C ASP A 78 -21.25 5.20 3.57
N ASN A 79 -21.64 5.98 4.62
CA ASN A 79 -20.83 7.10 5.15
C ASN A 79 -20.72 7.15 6.68
N HIS A 80 -21.73 6.69 7.42
CA HIS A 80 -21.87 6.99 8.86
C HIS A 80 -21.54 5.82 9.78
N LEU A 81 -21.38 4.62 9.23
CA LEU A 81 -21.01 3.41 9.99
C LEU A 81 -19.64 2.91 9.54
N PRO A 82 -18.60 3.07 10.37
CA PRO A 82 -17.27 2.54 10.04
C PRO A 82 -17.30 1.03 9.88
N VAL A 83 -16.67 0.55 8.82
CA VAL A 83 -16.55 -0.89 8.54
C VAL A 83 -15.52 -1.51 9.49
N SER A 84 -15.89 -2.56 10.24
CA SER A 84 -14.93 -3.26 11.08
C SER A 84 -13.92 -4.05 10.24
N LEU A 85 -12.70 -4.24 10.76
CA LEU A 85 -11.69 -5.09 10.11
C LEU A 85 -12.22 -6.51 9.88
N SER A 86 -12.94 -7.10 10.85
CA SER A 86 -13.53 -8.44 10.71
C SER A 86 -14.54 -8.50 9.57
N THR A 87 -15.47 -7.54 9.49
CA THR A 87 -16.45 -7.45 8.40
C THR A 87 -15.75 -7.35 7.03
N PHE A 88 -14.69 -6.53 6.95
CA PHE A 88 -13.93 -6.38 5.71
C PHE A 88 -13.17 -7.66 5.33
N LEU A 89 -12.59 -8.36 6.29
CA LEU A 89 -11.88 -9.63 6.05
C LEU A 89 -12.84 -10.73 5.58
N ASP A 90 -14.01 -10.86 6.22
CA ASP A 90 -15.02 -11.86 5.84
C ASP A 90 -15.58 -11.57 4.43
N TYR A 91 -15.85 -10.30 4.13
CA TYR A 91 -16.23 -9.86 2.79
C TYR A 91 -15.14 -10.18 1.76
N SER A 92 -13.88 -9.91 2.10
CA SER A 92 -12.76 -10.13 1.20
C SER A 92 -12.49 -11.61 0.93
N ALA A 93 -12.69 -12.48 1.93
CA ALA A 93 -12.62 -13.93 1.75
C ALA A 93 -13.71 -14.42 0.79
N TRP A 94 -14.98 -14.02 1.03
CA TRP A 94 -16.07 -14.32 0.12
C TRP A 94 -15.81 -13.79 -1.30
N PHE A 95 -15.26 -12.57 -1.44
CA PHE A 95 -14.92 -12.01 -2.75
C PHE A 95 -13.88 -12.87 -3.46
N GLN A 96 -12.81 -13.26 -2.75
CA GLN A 96 -11.72 -14.06 -3.31
C GLN A 96 -12.25 -15.44 -3.76
N GLU A 97 -13.00 -16.14 -2.90
CA GLU A 97 -13.57 -17.45 -3.23
C GLU A 97 -14.50 -17.41 -4.45
N ARG A 98 -15.26 -16.34 -4.61
CA ARG A 98 -16.25 -16.21 -5.67
C ARG A 98 -15.69 -15.70 -7.00
N TYR A 99 -14.81 -14.70 -6.96
CA TYR A 99 -14.35 -13.98 -8.16
C TYR A 99 -12.92 -14.30 -8.54
N VAL A 100 -12.12 -14.84 -7.64
CA VAL A 100 -10.71 -15.17 -7.84
C VAL A 100 -10.37 -16.54 -7.22
N PRO A 101 -11.13 -17.61 -7.51
CA PRO A 101 -10.89 -18.93 -6.93
C PRO A 101 -9.56 -19.55 -7.37
N MET A 102 -8.97 -19.06 -8.47
CA MET A 102 -7.68 -19.49 -9.01
C MET A 102 -6.47 -18.84 -8.32
N LEU A 103 -6.66 -18.08 -7.25
CA LEU A 103 -5.56 -17.47 -6.51
C LEU A 103 -4.64 -18.55 -5.93
N GLU A 104 -3.34 -18.36 -6.12
CA GLU A 104 -2.30 -19.24 -5.62
C GLU A 104 -1.65 -18.60 -4.39
N ASP A 105 -1.88 -19.24 -3.22
CA ASP A 105 -1.30 -18.80 -1.95
C ASP A 105 0.18 -19.22 -1.86
N SER A 106 0.99 -18.64 -2.73
CA SER A 106 2.44 -18.85 -2.80
C SER A 106 3.14 -17.50 -3.03
N GLN A 107 4.27 -17.30 -2.35
CA GLN A 107 5.02 -16.05 -2.47
C GLN A 107 5.99 -16.10 -3.65
N VAL A 108 6.05 -15.00 -4.41
CA VAL A 108 7.12 -14.80 -5.39
C VAL A 108 8.38 -14.36 -4.65
N VAL A 109 9.45 -15.14 -4.73
CA VAL A 109 10.73 -14.90 -4.06
C VAL A 109 11.78 -14.29 -4.98
N SER A 110 11.61 -14.41 -6.31
CA SER A 110 12.45 -13.72 -7.30
C SER A 110 11.64 -13.37 -8.54
N LEU A 111 11.90 -12.18 -9.09
CA LEU A 111 11.39 -11.69 -10.37
C LEU A 111 12.55 -11.13 -11.18
N ALA A 112 12.80 -11.75 -12.33
CA ALA A 112 13.86 -11.37 -13.25
C ALA A 112 13.34 -11.21 -14.68
N ARG A 113 14.18 -10.58 -15.53
CA ARG A 113 13.97 -10.53 -16.98
C ARG A 113 14.26 -11.89 -17.58
N SER A 114 13.45 -12.34 -18.54
CA SER A 114 13.72 -13.51 -19.36
C SER A 114 13.72 -13.16 -20.86
N ALA A 115 14.13 -14.10 -21.69
CA ALA A 115 14.16 -13.90 -23.14
C ALA A 115 12.77 -13.63 -23.77
N ARG A 116 11.70 -14.06 -23.09
CA ARG A 116 10.32 -13.97 -23.60
C ARG A 116 9.41 -13.08 -22.73
N GLY A 117 9.96 -12.40 -21.72
CA GLY A 117 9.23 -11.59 -20.77
C GLY A 117 9.88 -11.60 -19.40
N PHE A 118 9.35 -12.38 -18.48
CA PHE A 118 9.77 -12.44 -17.08
C PHE A 118 9.78 -13.87 -16.58
N SER A 119 10.73 -14.18 -15.70
CA SER A 119 10.74 -15.41 -14.90
C SER A 119 10.49 -15.05 -13.43
N LEU A 120 9.54 -15.77 -12.82
CA LEU A 120 9.17 -15.69 -11.42
C LEU A 120 9.54 -17.01 -10.74
N TRP A 121 10.23 -16.93 -9.61
CA TRP A 121 10.44 -18.08 -8.73
C TRP A 121 9.49 -17.96 -7.54
N LEU A 122 8.76 -19.04 -7.27
CA LEU A 122 7.88 -19.14 -6.12
C LEU A 122 8.63 -19.77 -4.93
N GLU A 123 8.09 -19.57 -3.72
CA GLU A 123 8.70 -20.09 -2.48
C GLU A 123 8.77 -21.62 -2.40
N ASP A 124 7.90 -22.32 -3.13
CA ASP A 124 7.89 -23.79 -3.25
C ASP A 124 8.88 -24.32 -4.29
N GLY A 125 9.59 -23.44 -5.00
CA GLY A 125 10.59 -23.77 -6.02
C GLY A 125 10.03 -23.85 -7.44
N GLU A 126 8.73 -23.63 -7.67
CA GLU A 126 8.18 -23.53 -9.04
C GLU A 126 8.74 -22.28 -9.74
N MET A 127 9.13 -22.46 -11.01
CA MET A 127 9.47 -21.37 -11.92
C MET A 127 8.34 -21.10 -12.90
N VAL A 128 7.85 -19.87 -12.93
CA VAL A 128 6.78 -19.42 -13.82
C VAL A 128 7.32 -18.43 -14.83
N GLU A 129 7.11 -18.71 -16.11
CA GLU A 129 7.39 -17.77 -17.21
C GLU A 129 6.13 -16.97 -17.54
N ALA A 130 6.22 -15.64 -17.58
CA ALA A 130 5.13 -14.73 -17.89
C ALA A 130 5.53 -13.71 -18.96
N GLN A 131 4.62 -13.39 -19.87
CA GLN A 131 4.85 -12.32 -20.85
C GLN A 131 4.78 -10.96 -20.19
N ARG A 132 3.90 -10.80 -19.20
CA ARG A 132 3.61 -9.57 -18.48
C ARG A 132 3.55 -9.84 -16.99
N VAL A 133 3.96 -8.83 -16.21
CA VAL A 133 3.88 -8.88 -14.75
C VAL A 133 3.22 -7.62 -14.23
N VAL A 134 2.32 -7.76 -13.26
CA VAL A 134 1.69 -6.64 -12.55
C VAL A 134 2.08 -6.70 -11.08
N LEU A 135 2.80 -5.69 -10.59
CA LEU A 135 3.13 -5.52 -9.19
C LEU A 135 1.95 -4.86 -8.45
N ALA A 136 1.28 -5.63 -7.60
CA ALA A 136 0.17 -5.18 -6.74
C ALA A 136 0.51 -5.38 -5.25
N VAL A 137 1.74 -5.08 -4.86
CA VAL A 137 2.41 -5.46 -3.59
C VAL A 137 1.95 -4.68 -2.35
N GLY A 138 1.06 -3.70 -2.49
CA GLY A 138 0.53 -2.93 -1.37
C GLY A 138 1.60 -2.15 -0.61
N ILE A 139 1.52 -2.21 0.74
CA ILE A 139 2.41 -1.49 1.67
C ILE A 139 3.40 -2.39 2.42
N THR A 140 3.34 -3.68 2.23
CA THR A 140 4.06 -4.72 3.00
C THR A 140 5.54 -4.39 3.24
N TRP A 141 6.23 -3.94 2.20
CA TRP A 141 7.67 -3.68 2.23
C TRP A 141 8.05 -2.24 2.59
N PHE A 142 7.08 -1.36 2.85
CA PHE A 142 7.31 0.08 2.87
C PHE A 142 7.20 0.73 4.24
N LYS A 143 7.16 -0.04 5.34
CA LYS A 143 7.15 0.51 6.70
C LYS A 143 8.31 1.47 6.91
N HIS A 144 8.04 2.62 7.54
CA HIS A 144 9.04 3.66 7.76
C HIS A 144 9.15 3.98 9.25
N SER A 145 10.33 3.75 9.82
CA SER A 145 10.67 4.14 11.19
C SER A 145 11.63 5.32 11.21
N PRO A 146 11.55 6.22 12.20
CA PRO A 146 12.50 7.31 12.38
C PRO A 146 13.92 6.77 12.58
N LYS A 147 14.91 7.49 12.04
CA LYS A 147 16.34 7.11 12.19
C LYS A 147 16.77 7.01 13.65
N ALA A 148 16.20 7.84 14.54
CA ALA A 148 16.49 7.81 15.97
C ALA A 148 16.19 6.47 16.65
N LEU A 149 15.37 5.58 16.03
CA LEU A 149 15.08 4.24 16.55
C LEU A 149 15.97 3.15 15.94
N ALA A 150 16.85 3.50 15.01
CA ALA A 150 17.60 2.49 14.22
C ALA A 150 18.55 1.64 15.06
N ASP A 151 19.08 2.19 16.16
CA ASP A 151 20.04 1.52 17.02
C ASP A 151 19.37 0.81 18.22
N LEU A 152 18.04 0.85 18.31
CA LEU A 152 17.30 0.13 19.34
C LEU A 152 17.08 -1.34 18.91
N PRO A 153 17.21 -2.30 19.86
CA PRO A 153 16.90 -3.67 19.58
C PRO A 153 15.40 -3.88 19.27
N PRO A 154 15.03 -4.90 18.46
CA PRO A 154 13.64 -5.16 18.06
C PRO A 154 12.67 -5.37 19.22
N GLU A 155 13.17 -5.79 20.39
CA GLU A 155 12.40 -5.99 21.62
C GLU A 155 11.94 -4.67 22.25
N LEU A 156 12.62 -3.56 21.93
CA LEU A 156 12.34 -2.22 22.47
C LEU A 156 11.67 -1.27 21.47
N ALA A 157 11.84 -1.53 20.17
CA ALA A 157 11.27 -0.67 19.13
C ALA A 157 10.71 -1.48 17.96
N SER A 158 9.51 -1.11 17.49
CA SER A 158 8.84 -1.77 16.39
C SER A 158 8.03 -0.76 15.56
N HIS A 159 7.38 -1.23 14.49
CA HIS A 159 6.44 -0.44 13.70
C HIS A 159 5.00 -0.91 13.96
N THR A 160 3.99 -0.05 13.77
CA THR A 160 2.57 -0.44 13.89
C THR A 160 2.20 -1.65 13.02
N TYR A 161 2.89 -1.84 11.90
CA TYR A 161 2.74 -3.00 11.02
C TYR A 161 3.13 -4.35 11.68
N ASP A 162 3.90 -4.33 12.74
CA ASP A 162 4.42 -5.53 13.39
C ASP A 162 3.46 -6.10 14.47
N HIS A 163 2.30 -5.45 14.66
CA HIS A 163 1.36 -5.77 15.73
C HIS A 163 -0.08 -5.91 15.25
N GLN A 164 -0.58 -7.13 15.30
CA GLN A 164 -2.00 -7.43 15.14
C GLN A 164 -2.72 -7.44 16.49
N ASP A 165 -2.10 -8.05 17.49
CA ASP A 165 -2.63 -8.14 18.84
C ASP A 165 -1.89 -7.17 19.77
N LEU A 166 -2.60 -6.14 20.21
CA LEU A 166 -2.06 -5.10 21.10
C LEU A 166 -2.19 -5.44 22.60
N SER A 167 -2.88 -6.53 22.96
CA SER A 167 -2.99 -7.00 24.35
C SER A 167 -1.63 -7.39 24.94
N ARG A 168 -0.63 -7.71 24.09
CA ARG A 168 0.76 -7.94 24.50
C ARG A 168 1.40 -6.77 25.25
N PHE A 169 0.84 -5.58 25.12
CA PHE A 169 1.30 -4.36 25.80
C PHE A 169 0.52 -4.05 27.09
N ALA A 170 -0.45 -4.89 27.49
CA ALA A 170 -1.19 -4.72 28.72
C ALA A 170 -0.25 -4.61 29.94
N GLY A 171 -0.48 -3.62 30.80
CA GLY A 171 0.34 -3.32 31.96
C GLY A 171 1.72 -2.70 31.67
N ARG A 172 2.05 -2.42 30.39
CA ARG A 172 3.34 -1.84 29.98
C ARG A 172 3.18 -0.36 29.63
N LYS A 173 4.28 0.40 29.80
CA LYS A 173 4.40 1.77 29.30
C LYS A 173 4.74 1.73 27.82
N LEU A 174 3.81 2.15 26.98
CA LEU A 174 3.93 2.16 25.54
C LEU A 174 4.06 3.58 24.99
N LEU A 175 5.15 3.86 24.29
CA LEU A 175 5.30 5.10 23.54
C LEU A 175 4.94 4.89 22.08
N VAL A 176 3.93 5.59 21.58
CA VAL A 176 3.50 5.56 20.17
C VAL A 176 3.95 6.85 19.47
N LEU A 177 4.65 6.71 18.35
CA LEU A 177 5.16 7.84 17.56
C LEU A 177 4.30 8.09 16.34
N GLY A 178 3.76 9.30 16.22
CA GLY A 178 2.96 9.74 15.08
C GLY A 178 1.56 10.21 15.46
N ALA A 179 0.85 10.80 14.50
CA ALA A 179 -0.53 11.30 14.66
C ALA A 179 -1.44 10.86 13.51
N GLY A 180 -1.01 9.90 12.71
CA GLY A 180 -1.83 9.33 11.63
C GLY A 180 -2.74 8.20 12.13
N SER A 181 -3.57 7.66 11.23
CA SER A 181 -4.51 6.57 11.57
C SER A 181 -3.82 5.44 12.33
N SER A 182 -2.76 4.86 11.79
CA SER A 182 -2.10 3.71 12.44
C SER A 182 -1.55 4.03 13.83
N ALA A 183 -1.05 5.27 14.06
CA ALA A 183 -0.55 5.68 15.37
C ALA A 183 -1.72 5.81 16.37
N VAL A 184 -2.78 6.51 15.98
CA VAL A 184 -3.94 6.72 16.87
C VAL A 184 -4.69 5.41 17.10
N ASP A 185 -4.90 4.58 16.06
CA ASP A 185 -5.52 3.26 16.22
C ASP A 185 -4.71 2.39 17.19
N THR A 186 -3.37 2.38 17.07
CA THR A 186 -2.50 1.65 18.00
C THR A 186 -2.59 2.21 19.42
N ALA A 187 -2.55 3.54 19.58
CA ALA A 187 -2.63 4.17 20.89
C ALA A 187 -3.97 3.88 21.61
N VAL A 188 -5.08 4.00 20.86
CA VAL A 188 -6.42 3.70 21.38
C VAL A 188 -6.56 2.24 21.76
N LEU A 189 -6.29 1.33 20.82
CA LEU A 189 -6.52 -0.09 21.02
C LEU A 189 -5.56 -0.71 22.06
N ALA A 190 -4.31 -0.21 22.15
CA ALA A 190 -3.38 -0.63 23.21
C ALA A 190 -3.84 -0.12 24.59
N GLY A 191 -4.31 1.14 24.66
CA GLY A 191 -4.87 1.69 25.91
C GLY A 191 -6.10 0.93 26.37
N GLU A 192 -7.02 0.61 25.49
CA GLU A 192 -8.21 -0.22 25.77
C GLU A 192 -7.82 -1.66 26.20
N ALA A 193 -6.69 -2.15 25.71
CA ALA A 193 -6.13 -3.44 26.15
C ALA A 193 -5.34 -3.35 27.48
N GLY A 194 -5.26 -2.17 28.12
CA GLY A 194 -4.63 -1.97 29.42
C GLY A 194 -3.18 -1.52 29.40
N ALA A 195 -2.66 -1.00 28.28
CA ALA A 195 -1.35 -0.36 28.24
C ALA A 195 -1.41 1.08 28.78
N ASP A 196 -0.35 1.55 29.45
CA ASP A 196 -0.12 2.96 29.78
C ASP A 196 0.51 3.65 28.57
N VAL A 197 -0.32 4.36 27.78
CA VAL A 197 0.07 4.86 26.46
C VAL A 197 0.43 6.34 26.50
N THR A 198 1.62 6.66 25.99
CA THR A 198 2.04 8.02 25.63
C THR A 198 2.10 8.13 24.10
N LEU A 199 1.49 9.16 23.51
CA LEU A 199 1.58 9.46 22.09
C LEU A 199 2.42 10.70 21.86
N LEU A 200 3.43 10.62 20.99
CA LEU A 200 4.32 11.73 20.65
C LEU A 200 4.28 12.00 19.14
N ALA A 201 4.04 13.26 18.75
CA ALA A 201 3.91 13.65 17.36
C ALA A 201 4.52 15.01 17.04
N ARG A 202 4.97 15.18 15.79
CA ARG A 202 5.53 16.43 15.27
C ARG A 202 4.49 17.49 14.95
N VAL A 203 3.25 17.08 14.75
CA VAL A 203 2.16 18.00 14.40
C VAL A 203 1.64 18.73 15.64
N PRO A 204 1.15 19.97 15.49
CA PRO A 204 0.61 20.73 16.62
C PRO A 204 -0.78 20.25 17.08
N ALA A 205 -1.49 19.49 16.24
CA ALA A 205 -2.80 18.90 16.55
C ALA A 205 -3.00 17.57 15.83
N ILE A 206 -3.81 16.69 16.41
CA ILE A 206 -4.30 15.49 15.75
C ILE A 206 -5.53 15.88 14.93
N GLU A 207 -5.41 15.87 13.61
CA GLU A 207 -6.50 16.19 12.69
C GLU A 207 -7.29 14.91 12.39
N TYR A 208 -8.52 14.82 12.88
CA TYR A 208 -9.41 13.70 12.58
C TYR A 208 -10.21 13.96 11.30
N HIS A 209 -10.55 12.89 10.60
CA HIS A 209 -11.58 12.99 9.55
C HIS A 209 -12.85 13.56 10.14
N THR A 210 -13.52 14.41 9.36
CA THR A 210 -14.83 14.95 9.75
C THR A 210 -15.88 13.87 9.55
N MET A 211 -16.72 13.65 10.54
CA MET A 211 -17.94 12.84 10.38
C MET A 211 -18.82 13.52 9.32
N PRO A 212 -19.30 12.81 8.30
CA PRO A 212 -20.30 13.34 7.40
C PRO A 212 -21.53 13.77 8.20
N ASP A 213 -22.06 14.95 7.91
CA ASP A 213 -23.28 15.45 8.56
C ASP A 213 -24.50 14.92 7.80
N PRO A 214 -25.36 14.08 8.43
CA PRO A 214 -26.53 13.52 7.77
C PRO A 214 -27.54 14.59 7.33
N ASP A 215 -27.59 15.69 8.04
CA ASP A 215 -28.57 16.77 7.81
C ASP A 215 -28.06 17.81 6.80
N ASP A 216 -26.76 17.74 6.45
CA ASP A 216 -26.14 18.70 5.53
C ASP A 216 -26.24 18.23 4.06
N MET A 217 -27.47 17.97 3.63
CA MET A 217 -27.81 17.62 2.23
C MET A 217 -27.99 18.87 1.35
N SER A 218 -27.39 19.99 1.69
CA SER A 218 -27.47 21.21 0.87
C SER A 218 -26.83 20.95 -0.51
N TRP A 219 -27.60 21.18 -1.57
CA TRP A 219 -27.12 21.15 -2.96
C TRP A 219 -25.92 22.09 -3.19
N LEU A 220 -25.86 23.20 -2.44
CA LEU A 220 -24.72 24.12 -2.45
C LEU A 220 -23.46 23.44 -1.93
N LYS A 221 -23.54 22.61 -0.90
CA LYS A 221 -22.40 21.87 -0.38
C LYS A 221 -21.96 20.75 -1.33
N ALA A 222 -22.89 20.08 -2.00
CA ALA A 222 -22.56 19.09 -3.04
C ALA A 222 -21.76 19.71 -4.18
N ILE A 223 -22.02 20.99 -4.53
CA ILE A 223 -21.27 21.73 -5.56
C ILE A 223 -19.94 22.25 -5.00
N THR A 224 -19.93 22.82 -3.80
CA THR A 224 -18.72 23.44 -3.24
C THR A 224 -17.73 22.43 -2.63
N HIS A 225 -18.25 21.32 -2.12
CA HIS A 225 -17.47 20.24 -1.49
C HIS A 225 -17.90 18.86 -2.00
N PRO A 226 -17.71 18.56 -3.30
CA PRO A 226 -18.12 17.27 -3.85
C PRO A 226 -17.48 16.11 -3.10
N SER A 227 -18.26 15.06 -2.80
CA SER A 227 -17.75 13.84 -2.18
C SER A 227 -16.96 13.00 -3.18
N SER A 228 -16.00 12.24 -2.67
CA SER A 228 -15.23 11.28 -3.46
C SER A 228 -14.77 10.12 -2.59
N GLY A 229 -14.35 9.01 -3.21
CA GLY A 229 -13.84 7.83 -2.50
C GLY A 229 -12.62 8.05 -1.60
N ILE A 230 -12.02 9.24 -1.62
CA ILE A 230 -10.87 9.62 -0.78
C ILE A 230 -11.14 10.83 0.11
N GLY A 231 -12.39 11.25 0.22
CA GLY A 231 -12.83 12.34 1.06
C GLY A 231 -13.48 13.50 0.28
N PRO A 232 -14.08 14.48 0.99
CA PRO A 232 -14.79 15.59 0.40
C PRO A 232 -13.86 16.67 -0.18
N GLY A 233 -14.44 17.50 -1.04
CA GLY A 233 -13.84 18.71 -1.62
C GLY A 233 -13.21 18.48 -2.99
N TRP A 234 -13.15 19.57 -3.78
CA TRP A 234 -12.72 19.56 -5.18
C TRP A 234 -11.33 18.95 -5.41
N ARG A 235 -10.38 19.12 -4.48
CA ARG A 235 -9.05 18.51 -4.60
C ARG A 235 -9.12 16.99 -4.55
N SER A 236 -9.86 16.45 -3.57
CA SER A 236 -10.09 15.00 -3.44
C SER A 236 -10.86 14.47 -4.64
N PHE A 237 -11.91 15.18 -5.05
CA PHE A 237 -12.72 14.83 -6.20
C PHE A 237 -11.88 14.73 -7.50
N MET A 238 -11.03 15.74 -7.78
CA MET A 238 -10.15 15.72 -8.95
C MET A 238 -9.11 14.61 -8.88
N CYS A 239 -8.52 14.38 -7.71
CA CYS A 239 -7.57 13.27 -7.52
C CYS A 239 -8.24 11.90 -7.68
N SER A 240 -9.50 11.75 -7.31
CA SER A 240 -10.26 10.51 -7.41
C SER A 240 -10.76 10.25 -8.82
N ASN A 241 -11.27 11.27 -9.50
CA ASN A 241 -11.99 11.11 -10.77
C ASN A 241 -11.12 11.40 -12.01
N ALA A 242 -10.03 12.12 -11.86
CA ALA A 242 -9.15 12.51 -12.96
C ALA A 242 -7.67 12.14 -12.78
N PRO A 243 -7.30 10.88 -12.38
CA PRO A 243 -5.91 10.48 -12.17
C PRO A 243 -5.05 10.59 -13.43
N ARG A 244 -5.63 10.49 -14.64
CA ARG A 244 -4.89 10.72 -15.90
C ARG A 244 -4.48 12.18 -16.07
N LEU A 245 -5.34 13.12 -15.67
CA LEU A 245 -5.01 14.54 -15.69
C LEU A 245 -3.92 14.83 -14.67
N PHE A 246 -4.03 14.26 -13.47
CA PHE A 246 -2.99 14.34 -12.46
C PHE A 246 -1.65 13.85 -12.99
N ARG A 247 -1.62 12.71 -13.69
CA ARG A 247 -0.39 12.15 -14.25
C ARG A 247 0.28 13.10 -15.27
N ARG A 248 -0.48 13.88 -16.03
CA ARG A 248 0.06 14.84 -17.01
C ARG A 248 0.65 16.11 -16.40
N MET A 249 0.43 16.33 -15.10
CA MET A 249 1.06 17.45 -14.39
C MET A 249 2.58 17.27 -14.33
N PRO A 250 3.36 18.36 -14.28
CA PRO A 250 4.80 18.29 -14.04
C PRO A 250 5.16 17.50 -12.78
N ALA A 251 6.23 16.72 -12.83
CA ALA A 251 6.64 15.83 -11.72
C ALA A 251 6.74 16.54 -10.36
N PRO A 252 7.35 17.75 -10.23
CA PRO A 252 7.44 18.44 -8.93
C PRO A 252 6.07 18.74 -8.31
N LEU A 253 5.07 19.11 -9.14
CA LEU A 253 3.71 19.39 -8.66
C LEU A 253 3.00 18.11 -8.21
N ARG A 254 3.15 17.00 -8.97
CA ARG A 254 2.60 15.70 -8.59
C ARG A 254 3.15 15.21 -7.26
N LEU A 255 4.47 15.26 -7.10
CA LEU A 255 5.16 14.86 -5.87
C LEU A 255 4.71 15.70 -4.67
N ARG A 256 4.64 17.03 -4.84
CA ARG A 256 4.14 17.92 -3.79
C ARG A 256 2.69 17.61 -3.42
N ALA A 257 1.82 17.39 -4.42
CA ALA A 257 0.43 17.06 -4.19
C ALA A 257 0.30 15.69 -3.50
N THR A 258 1.01 14.66 -3.96
CA THR A 258 0.99 13.31 -3.34
C THR A 258 1.47 13.34 -1.89
N ARG A 259 2.44 14.18 -1.54
CA ARG A 259 2.95 14.31 -0.17
C ARG A 259 2.02 15.08 0.77
N ARG A 260 1.36 16.14 0.27
CA ARG A 260 0.60 17.09 1.10
C ARG A 260 -0.89 16.82 1.13
N HIS A 261 -1.44 16.30 0.05
CA HIS A 261 -2.89 16.04 -0.03
C HIS A 261 -3.22 14.74 0.69
N LEU A 262 -4.28 14.77 1.50
CA LEU A 262 -4.70 13.66 2.37
C LEU A 262 -3.55 13.25 3.31
N GLY A 263 -3.13 14.18 4.13
CA GLY A 263 -2.22 13.95 5.25
C GLY A 263 -2.74 12.81 6.16
N PRO A 264 -1.90 12.31 7.03
CA PRO A 264 -2.32 11.29 7.99
C PRO A 264 -3.40 11.88 8.90
N ALA A 265 -4.61 11.32 8.84
CA ALA A 265 -5.74 11.69 9.68
C ALA A 265 -6.45 10.43 10.18
N PRO A 266 -6.60 10.22 11.50
CA PRO A 266 -7.39 9.13 12.04
C PRO A 266 -8.89 9.30 11.75
N GLY A 267 -9.64 8.21 11.86
CA GLY A 267 -11.10 8.24 11.74
C GLY A 267 -11.73 9.08 12.85
N TRP A 268 -12.82 9.78 12.54
CA TRP A 268 -13.58 10.59 13.50
C TRP A 268 -14.01 9.80 14.74
N PHE A 269 -14.31 8.52 14.58
CA PHE A 269 -14.72 7.60 15.62
C PHE A 269 -13.63 7.27 16.66
N MET A 270 -12.38 7.66 16.41
CA MET A 270 -11.27 7.50 17.34
C MET A 270 -11.09 8.69 18.29
N ARG A 271 -11.71 9.85 17.99
CA ARG A 271 -11.47 11.08 18.76
C ARG A 271 -11.81 10.92 20.25
N GLY A 272 -12.97 10.38 20.58
CA GLY A 272 -13.42 10.21 21.96
C GLY A 272 -12.81 9.01 22.70
N ARG A 273 -12.08 8.15 21.98
CA ARG A 273 -11.46 6.92 22.52
C ARG A 273 -9.98 7.11 22.89
N LEU A 274 -9.33 8.16 22.38
CA LEU A 274 -7.92 8.42 22.68
C LEU A 274 -7.77 9.00 24.09
N THR A 275 -7.34 8.16 25.04
CA THR A 275 -7.10 8.53 26.44
C THR A 275 -5.61 8.68 26.76
N ALA A 276 -4.74 8.44 25.78
CA ALA A 276 -3.28 8.49 25.92
C ALA A 276 -2.78 9.90 26.30
N THR A 277 -1.73 9.97 27.14
CA THR A 277 -0.98 11.21 27.32
C THR A 277 -0.38 11.63 26.00
N THR A 278 -0.60 12.89 25.57
CA THR A 278 -0.16 13.36 24.26
C THR A 278 0.90 14.45 24.35
N HIS A 279 2.00 14.30 23.62
CA HIS A 279 3.03 15.31 23.41
C HIS A 279 3.06 15.68 21.93
N LEU A 280 2.50 16.84 21.60
CA LEU A 280 2.43 17.35 20.23
C LEU A 280 3.52 18.39 19.96
N SER A 281 3.71 18.76 18.69
CA SER A 281 4.80 19.67 18.28
C SER A 281 6.19 19.20 18.72
N GLN A 282 6.44 17.89 18.76
CA GLN A 282 7.66 17.28 19.24
C GLN A 282 8.51 16.70 18.12
N THR A 283 9.77 17.11 18.03
CA THR A 283 10.76 16.49 17.14
C THR A 283 11.68 15.58 17.94
N ILE A 284 11.81 14.34 17.53
CA ILE A 284 12.66 13.34 18.21
C ILE A 284 14.13 13.70 17.97
N GLU A 285 14.90 13.83 19.04
CA GLU A 285 16.35 14.06 18.99
C GLU A 285 17.14 12.76 19.15
N SER A 286 16.73 11.89 20.09
CA SER A 286 17.39 10.60 20.32
C SER A 286 16.46 9.59 20.98
N ALA A 287 16.79 8.32 20.81
CA ALA A 287 16.21 7.22 21.57
C ALA A 287 17.32 6.24 21.94
N LYS A 288 17.35 5.81 23.20
CA LYS A 288 18.41 4.94 23.74
C LYS A 288 17.80 3.88 24.66
N SER A 289 18.44 2.71 24.72
CA SER A 289 18.09 1.69 25.72
C SER A 289 18.39 2.22 27.12
N TYR A 290 17.44 2.07 28.05
CA TYR A 290 17.54 2.58 29.41
C TYR A 290 16.71 1.73 30.37
N GLY A 291 17.33 1.16 31.40
CA GLY A 291 16.63 0.44 32.46
C GLY A 291 15.75 -0.75 31.99
N GLY A 292 16.16 -1.43 30.91
CA GLY A 292 15.35 -2.50 30.27
C GLY A 292 14.25 -2.00 29.32
N GLY A 293 14.10 -0.68 29.17
CA GLY A 293 13.18 -0.01 28.23
C GLY A 293 13.89 1.01 27.35
N VAL A 294 13.18 2.05 26.96
CA VAL A 294 13.65 3.13 26.09
C VAL A 294 13.52 4.47 26.79
N LEU A 295 14.58 5.27 26.77
CA LEU A 295 14.54 6.70 27.03
C LEU A 295 14.51 7.43 25.68
N LEU A 296 13.40 8.08 25.37
CA LEU A 296 13.28 8.94 24.20
C LEU A 296 13.35 10.40 24.61
N THR A 297 14.21 11.19 23.92
CA THR A 297 14.33 12.62 24.09
C THR A 297 13.79 13.32 22.86
N SER A 298 12.90 14.27 23.06
CA SER A 298 12.34 15.12 22.00
C SER A 298 12.41 16.60 22.38
N ARG A 299 12.34 17.46 21.37
CA ARG A 299 12.29 18.91 21.53
C ARG A 299 11.02 19.45 20.91
N GLY A 300 10.32 20.26 21.69
CA GLY A 300 9.18 21.05 21.22
C GLY A 300 9.57 22.23 20.36
N ASP A 301 8.63 22.75 19.58
CA ASP A 301 8.78 23.97 18.79
C ASP A 301 9.05 25.21 19.70
N ASP A 302 8.64 25.13 20.97
CA ASP A 302 8.92 26.12 22.03
C ASP A 302 10.32 25.97 22.67
N GLY A 303 11.12 25.01 22.18
CA GLY A 303 12.47 24.72 22.67
C GLY A 303 12.49 23.82 23.92
N ARG A 304 11.37 23.50 24.53
CA ARG A 304 11.32 22.60 25.69
C ARG A 304 11.71 21.17 25.31
N VAL A 305 12.52 20.57 26.18
CA VAL A 305 12.91 19.17 26.04
C VAL A 305 11.95 18.29 26.85
N VAL A 306 11.39 17.27 26.18
CA VAL A 306 10.54 16.25 26.79
C VAL A 306 11.31 14.94 26.76
N GLN A 307 11.39 14.26 27.90
CA GLN A 307 11.94 12.92 28.02
C GLN A 307 10.84 11.95 28.44
N VAL A 308 10.71 10.86 27.70
CA VAL A 308 9.73 9.80 27.98
C VAL A 308 10.48 8.49 28.16
N VAL A 309 10.20 7.82 29.29
CA VAL A 309 10.67 6.44 29.55
C VAL A 309 9.51 5.50 29.31
N ALA A 310 9.72 4.53 28.43
CA ALA A 310 8.73 3.53 28.07
C ALA A 310 9.35 2.13 28.01
N ASP A 311 8.54 1.09 28.19
CA ASP A 311 8.99 -0.29 28.05
C ASP A 311 9.14 -0.69 26.58
N HIS A 312 8.41 0.01 25.68
CA HIS A 312 8.47 -0.24 24.24
C HIS A 312 8.04 0.99 23.45
N VAL A 313 8.64 1.16 22.26
CA VAL A 313 8.28 2.23 21.33
C VAL A 313 7.69 1.64 20.05
N VAL A 314 6.50 2.12 19.65
CA VAL A 314 5.86 1.75 18.38
C VAL A 314 5.85 2.92 17.41
N ALA A 315 6.51 2.76 16.28
CA ALA A 315 6.54 3.76 15.22
C ALA A 315 5.28 3.70 14.37
N GLY A 316 4.34 4.62 14.59
CA GLY A 316 3.17 4.88 13.73
C GLY A 316 3.47 5.94 12.67
N THR A 317 4.66 5.87 12.04
CA THR A 317 5.19 6.91 11.17
C THR A 317 4.97 6.65 9.68
N GLY A 318 4.11 5.68 9.38
CA GLY A 318 3.58 5.40 8.05
C GLY A 318 4.53 4.62 7.15
N TYR A 319 4.31 4.76 5.84
CA TYR A 319 4.94 3.94 4.81
C TYR A 319 5.56 4.82 3.74
N ARG A 320 6.70 4.41 3.18
CA ARG A 320 7.37 5.07 2.06
C ARG A 320 7.62 4.08 0.94
N ALA A 321 6.86 4.23 -0.14
CA ALA A 321 7.02 3.40 -1.32
C ALA A 321 8.42 3.58 -1.94
N ASP A 322 9.13 2.46 -2.14
CA ASP A 322 10.49 2.44 -2.66
C ASP A 322 10.77 1.08 -3.32
N LEU A 323 11.04 1.08 -4.64
CA LEU A 323 11.33 -0.13 -5.40
C LEU A 323 12.54 -0.92 -4.86
N ARG A 324 13.51 -0.24 -4.25
CA ARG A 324 14.70 -0.88 -3.69
C ARG A 324 14.40 -1.79 -2.49
N ARG A 325 13.21 -1.66 -1.92
CA ARG A 325 12.74 -2.42 -0.75
C ARG A 325 11.94 -3.66 -1.13
N LEU A 326 11.78 -3.94 -2.41
CA LEU A 326 11.17 -5.19 -2.89
C LEU A 326 12.25 -6.27 -2.97
N PRO A 327 12.28 -7.24 -2.04
CA PRO A 327 13.38 -8.20 -1.95
C PRO A 327 13.40 -9.18 -3.12
N PHE A 328 12.23 -9.46 -3.70
CA PHE A 328 12.08 -10.39 -4.82
C PHE A 328 12.42 -9.76 -6.19
N LEU A 329 12.53 -8.44 -6.28
CA LEU A 329 12.84 -7.74 -7.53
C LEU A 329 14.35 -7.74 -7.76
N GLU A 330 14.80 -8.55 -8.73
CA GLU A 330 16.21 -8.67 -9.07
C GLU A 330 16.85 -7.31 -9.40
N SER A 331 18.11 -7.12 -8.98
CA SER A 331 18.81 -5.83 -9.12
C SER A 331 18.92 -5.38 -10.57
N SER A 332 19.23 -6.31 -11.48
CA SER A 332 19.32 -6.05 -12.93
C SER A 332 18.00 -5.49 -13.48
N LEU A 333 16.87 -6.14 -13.17
CA LEU A 333 15.54 -5.67 -13.60
C LEU A 333 15.18 -4.33 -12.95
N ARG A 334 15.50 -4.15 -11.66
CA ARG A 334 15.23 -2.91 -10.93
C ARG A 334 15.98 -1.71 -11.53
N GLU A 335 17.20 -1.90 -12.02
CA GLU A 335 18.04 -0.86 -12.64
C GLU A 335 17.49 -0.42 -14.01
N GLU A 336 16.79 -1.30 -14.74
CA GLU A 336 16.12 -0.96 -15.99
C GLU A 336 14.88 -0.06 -15.79
N ILE A 337 14.33 -0.03 -14.58
CA ILE A 337 13.11 0.75 -14.29
C ILE A 337 13.47 2.21 -14.06
N ALA A 338 13.02 3.08 -14.97
CA ALA A 338 13.11 4.54 -14.76
C ALA A 338 12.28 4.95 -13.54
N GLN A 339 12.87 5.75 -12.65
CA GLN A 339 12.31 6.08 -11.34
C GLN A 339 12.15 7.58 -11.13
N ILE A 340 11.14 7.94 -10.33
CA ILE A 340 10.96 9.27 -9.74
C ILE A 340 10.88 9.06 -8.22
N GLU A 341 11.86 9.57 -7.45
CA GLU A 341 11.91 9.42 -5.99
C GLU A 341 11.70 7.97 -5.54
N HIS A 342 12.47 7.05 -6.13
CA HIS A 342 12.44 5.60 -5.82
C HIS A 342 11.14 4.87 -6.18
N THR A 343 10.18 5.54 -6.84
CA THR A 343 8.98 4.91 -7.40
C THR A 343 9.07 4.87 -8.92
N PRO A 344 8.41 3.92 -9.60
CA PRO A 344 8.53 3.80 -11.04
C PRO A 344 7.91 4.99 -11.79
N HIS A 345 8.57 5.42 -12.84
CA HIS A 345 7.94 6.25 -13.87
C HIS A 345 6.97 5.39 -14.67
N LEU A 346 5.68 5.78 -14.73
CA LEU A 346 4.63 4.97 -15.34
C LEU A 346 4.05 5.67 -16.58
N THR A 347 3.62 4.86 -17.55
CA THR A 347 2.78 5.29 -18.68
C THR A 347 1.34 5.57 -18.24
N ASP A 348 0.47 6.03 -19.14
CA ASP A 348 -0.99 6.21 -18.89
C ASP A 348 -1.71 4.89 -18.59
N HIS A 349 -1.04 3.76 -18.78
CA HIS A 349 -1.54 2.40 -18.59
C HIS A 349 -0.85 1.63 -17.47
N PHE A 350 -0.22 2.32 -16.51
CA PHE A 350 0.49 1.72 -15.38
C PHE A 350 1.75 0.93 -15.75
N GLU A 351 2.20 0.97 -16.99
CA GLU A 351 3.41 0.30 -17.47
C GLU A 351 4.65 1.11 -17.08
N THR A 352 5.70 0.42 -16.66
CA THR A 352 7.01 1.03 -16.36
C THR A 352 7.79 1.32 -17.64
N SER A 353 9.06 1.75 -17.54
CA SER A 353 9.99 1.81 -18.68
C SER A 353 10.36 0.42 -19.22
N VAL A 354 10.12 -0.63 -18.44
CA VAL A 354 10.34 -2.02 -18.84
C VAL A 354 9.04 -2.55 -19.44
N THR A 355 9.05 -2.82 -20.75
CA THR A 355 7.87 -3.31 -21.47
C THR A 355 7.33 -4.59 -20.85
N GLY A 356 6.03 -4.63 -20.59
CA GLY A 356 5.32 -5.76 -19.97
C GLY A 356 5.35 -5.76 -18.44
N LEU A 357 6.06 -4.81 -17.81
CA LEU A 357 6.05 -4.66 -16.35
C LEU A 357 5.14 -3.51 -15.93
N TYR A 358 4.10 -3.83 -15.18
CA TYR A 358 3.07 -2.90 -14.70
C TYR A 358 3.10 -2.78 -13.18
N VAL A 359 2.63 -1.63 -12.67
CA VAL A 359 2.62 -1.37 -11.23
C VAL A 359 1.32 -0.69 -10.82
N THR A 360 0.68 -1.18 -9.75
CA THR A 360 -0.54 -0.60 -9.18
C THR A 360 -0.39 -0.31 -7.69
N GLY A 361 -1.39 0.33 -7.09
CA GLY A 361 -1.40 0.65 -5.67
C GLY A 361 -0.38 1.72 -5.27
N PRO A 362 0.14 1.69 -4.03
CA PRO A 362 0.96 2.76 -3.46
C PRO A 362 2.22 3.13 -4.26
N LEU A 363 2.83 2.17 -4.96
CA LEU A 363 3.96 2.44 -5.87
C LEU A 363 3.58 3.32 -7.06
N ALA A 364 2.30 3.34 -7.47
CA ALA A 364 1.81 4.17 -8.56
C ALA A 364 1.36 5.58 -8.10
N ALA A 365 1.42 5.90 -6.81
CA ALA A 365 0.88 7.15 -6.28
C ALA A 365 1.60 8.40 -6.82
N ASN A 366 2.92 8.36 -7.03
CA ASN A 366 3.67 9.48 -7.60
C ASN A 366 3.33 9.75 -9.09
N ALA A 367 2.71 8.78 -9.76
CA ALA A 367 2.25 8.93 -11.14
C ALA A 367 0.77 9.35 -11.21
N PHE A 368 -0.13 8.66 -10.49
CA PHE A 368 -1.57 8.81 -10.62
C PHE A 368 -2.25 9.53 -9.44
N GLY A 369 -1.47 9.99 -8.46
CA GLY A 369 -1.96 10.76 -7.33
C GLY A 369 -2.31 9.95 -6.10
N PRO A 370 -2.77 10.64 -5.05
CA PRO A 370 -3.04 10.04 -3.73
C PRO A 370 -4.10 8.95 -3.76
N LEU A 371 -4.98 8.90 -4.76
CA LEU A 371 -5.96 7.82 -4.94
C LEU A 371 -5.31 6.43 -4.87
N MET A 372 -4.12 6.27 -5.44
CA MET A 372 -3.41 4.99 -5.48
C MET A 372 -2.94 4.49 -4.10
N ARG A 373 -2.98 5.31 -3.07
CA ARG A 373 -2.65 4.91 -1.70
C ARG A 373 -3.82 4.22 -0.97
N PHE A 374 -5.03 4.29 -1.53
CA PHE A 374 -6.27 3.78 -0.96
C PHE A 374 -6.82 2.62 -1.78
N MET A 375 -7.54 1.70 -1.14
CA MET A 375 -8.10 0.53 -1.84
C MET A 375 -9.09 0.92 -2.94
N VAL A 376 -9.87 1.98 -2.75
CA VAL A 376 -10.81 2.50 -3.76
C VAL A 376 -10.13 2.86 -5.09
N GLY A 377 -8.83 3.11 -5.08
CA GLY A 377 -8.05 3.30 -6.30
C GLY A 377 -8.01 2.09 -7.23
N ALA A 378 -8.34 0.89 -6.72
CA ALA A 378 -8.48 -0.32 -7.52
C ALA A 378 -9.66 -0.22 -8.52
N GLU A 379 -10.73 0.47 -8.17
CA GLU A 379 -11.88 0.73 -9.04
C GLU A 379 -11.50 1.55 -10.28
N TYR A 380 -10.48 2.40 -10.14
CA TYR A 380 -9.91 3.12 -11.26
C TYR A 380 -8.90 2.28 -12.04
N ALA A 381 -7.99 1.59 -11.34
CA ALA A 381 -6.85 0.92 -11.96
C ALA A 381 -7.24 -0.39 -12.66
N ALA A 382 -8.03 -1.26 -12.01
CA ALA A 382 -8.31 -2.61 -12.49
C ALA A 382 -9.01 -2.63 -13.87
N PRO A 383 -10.14 -1.93 -14.12
CA PRO A 383 -10.80 -1.97 -15.41
C PRO A 383 -9.94 -1.37 -16.54
N ARG A 384 -9.13 -0.34 -16.23
CA ARG A 384 -8.27 0.32 -17.21
C ARG A 384 -7.09 -0.53 -17.60
N LEU A 385 -6.47 -1.15 -16.62
CA LEU A 385 -5.35 -2.05 -16.87
C LEU A 385 -5.84 -3.29 -17.63
N THR A 386 -6.97 -3.87 -17.25
CA THR A 386 -7.59 -4.99 -17.99
C THR A 386 -7.87 -4.61 -19.45
N ALA A 387 -8.49 -3.48 -19.71
CA ALA A 387 -8.77 -3.03 -21.08
C ALA A 387 -7.48 -2.79 -21.90
N HIS A 388 -6.41 -2.33 -21.26
CA HIS A 388 -5.10 -2.17 -21.91
C HIS A 388 -4.47 -3.53 -22.21
N LEU A 389 -4.40 -4.42 -21.23
CA LEU A 389 -3.81 -5.76 -21.36
C LEU A 389 -4.53 -6.59 -22.44
N ALA A 390 -5.86 -6.48 -22.52
CA ALA A 390 -6.64 -7.15 -23.55
C ALA A 390 -6.36 -6.65 -24.97
N ARG A 391 -5.97 -5.38 -25.15
CA ARG A 391 -5.63 -4.78 -26.44
C ARG A 391 -4.15 -4.87 -26.81
N ALA A 392 -3.27 -4.94 -25.80
CA ALA A 392 -1.84 -4.98 -26.01
C ALA A 392 -1.43 -6.34 -26.56
N ARG A 393 -1.20 -6.41 -27.89
CA ARG A 393 -0.42 -7.53 -28.43
C ARG A 393 1.02 -7.36 -27.92
N VAL A 394 1.47 -8.28 -27.09
CA VAL A 394 2.88 -8.35 -26.73
C VAL A 394 3.65 -8.54 -28.02
N LYS A 395 4.31 -7.48 -28.51
CA LYS A 395 5.33 -7.65 -29.53
C LYS A 395 6.40 -8.52 -28.89
N ALA A 396 6.52 -9.77 -29.34
CA ALA A 396 7.64 -10.59 -28.99
C ALA A 396 8.87 -9.72 -29.22
N VAL A 397 9.58 -9.36 -28.13
CA VAL A 397 10.86 -8.67 -28.22
C VAL A 397 11.78 -9.68 -28.89
N ALA A 398 11.86 -9.63 -30.22
CA ALA A 398 12.89 -10.35 -30.93
C ALA A 398 14.21 -9.76 -30.41
N TRP A 399 14.79 -10.48 -29.46
CA TRP A 399 16.14 -10.21 -29.03
C TRP A 399 17.03 -10.41 -30.26
N LYS A 400 17.41 -9.31 -30.94
CA LYS A 400 18.47 -9.29 -31.90
C LYS A 400 19.78 -9.44 -31.12
N GLY A 401 20.05 -10.65 -30.64
CA GLY A 401 21.40 -11.03 -30.27
C GLY A 401 22.26 -10.82 -31.50
N SER A 402 23.21 -9.89 -31.41
CA SER A 402 24.24 -9.77 -32.44
C SER A 402 24.84 -11.15 -32.69
N PRO A 403 24.84 -11.65 -33.94
CA PRO A 403 25.53 -12.88 -34.22
C PRO A 403 26.99 -12.64 -33.85
N LEU A 404 27.53 -13.45 -32.94
CA LEU A 404 28.97 -13.55 -32.71
C LEU A 404 29.60 -13.86 -34.07
N SER A 405 30.25 -12.86 -34.62
CA SER A 405 31.07 -13.03 -35.83
C SER A 405 32.08 -14.15 -35.56
N PRO A 406 32.12 -15.21 -36.34
CA PRO A 406 33.15 -16.22 -36.15
C PRO A 406 34.51 -15.54 -36.37
N ALA A 407 35.32 -15.52 -35.31
CA ALA A 407 36.71 -15.04 -35.39
C ALA A 407 37.44 -15.76 -36.52
N GLY A 408 37.85 -15.00 -37.51
CA GLY A 408 38.61 -15.51 -38.64
C GLY A 408 39.90 -16.19 -38.20
N GLY A 409 39.93 -17.50 -38.26
CA GLY A 409 41.11 -18.29 -38.14
C GLY A 409 42.06 -18.03 -39.32
N LYS A 410 43.10 -17.21 -39.10
CA LYS A 410 44.23 -17.16 -40.01
C LYS A 410 44.98 -18.48 -39.90
N ALA A 411 44.85 -19.32 -40.93
CA ALA A 411 45.70 -20.47 -41.12
C ALA A 411 47.14 -19.99 -41.39
N LEU A 412 48.05 -20.25 -40.45
CA LEU A 412 49.51 -20.19 -40.64
C LEU A 412 49.94 -21.39 -41.50
N ARG A 413 50.24 -21.15 -42.78
CA ARG A 413 50.97 -22.08 -43.57
C ARG A 413 52.47 -22.02 -43.15
N GLN A 414 52.93 -23.05 -42.47
CA GLN A 414 54.36 -23.30 -42.33
C GLN A 414 54.84 -23.88 -43.63
N GLY A 415 55.78 -23.18 -44.31
CA GLY A 415 56.65 -23.75 -45.31
C GLY A 415 57.98 -24.13 -44.67
N LEU A 416 58.39 -25.35 -44.90
CA LEU A 416 59.77 -25.85 -44.75
C LEU A 416 60.40 -25.88 -46.16
N PRO A 417 61.73 -25.75 -46.30
CA PRO A 417 62.67 -26.77 -45.88
C PRO A 417 63.56 -26.32 -44.80
#